data_2c287b9dffa80906d2731ca0ab77d421
#
_entry.id   2c287b9dffa80906d2731ca0ab77d421
#
_cell.length_a   1.000
_cell.length_b   1.000
_cell.length_c   1.000
_cell.angle_alpha   90.00
_cell.angle_beta   90.00
_cell.angle_gamma   90.00
#
_symmetry.space_group_name_H-M   'P 1'
#
loop_
_entity.id
_entity.type
_entity.pdbx_description
1 polymer ?
#
loop_
_entity_poly.entity_id
_entity_poly.type
_entity_poly.pdbx_seq_one_letter_code
_entity_poly.pdbx_strand_id
1 'polypeptide(L)'
;MEQVVVIIGSTSDAQKVEPAIQILQEFNVEVGVYCISAHRAPDGLKHFVKKINDSGHTLVIIAAAGKSAALPGVIASGTIVPVIGLPLGGTPLSGKEALYSMTEMPPGVPVATVGIDAAKNAGLLAIRIIATQVSDLALGLERYYENLAKKSLEVNEQIHMQYAENRSSDHFQKV
;
A
#
# COMPACT_ATOMS: atom_id res chain seq x y z
N MET A 1 6.60 5.51 18.80
CA MET A 1 7.62 4.64 18.14
C MET A 1 6.97 4.05 16.90
N GLU A 2 7.68 4.05 15.77
CA GLU A 2 7.13 3.72 14.45
C GLU A 2 6.61 2.28 14.38
N GLN A 3 5.29 2.12 14.24
CA GLN A 3 4.62 0.82 14.08
C GLN A 3 4.73 0.32 12.64
N VAL A 4 4.72 1.25 11.68
CA VAL A 4 4.92 0.96 10.26
C VAL A 4 6.13 1.73 9.75
N VAL A 5 7.00 1.06 9.03
CA VAL A 5 8.14 1.68 8.35
C VAL A 5 7.93 1.59 6.84
N VAL A 6 7.90 2.73 6.16
CA VAL A 6 7.85 2.82 4.70
C VAL A 6 9.28 3.05 4.18
N ILE A 7 9.76 2.17 3.31
CA ILE A 7 11.09 2.28 2.71
C ILE A 7 10.95 2.44 1.20
N ILE A 8 11.55 3.50 0.65
CA ILE A 8 11.62 3.77 -0.79
C ILE A 8 13.06 3.66 -1.30
N GLY A 9 13.22 3.29 -2.57
CA GLY A 9 14.55 3.15 -3.19
C GLY A 9 15.13 4.46 -3.74
N SER A 10 14.30 5.48 -3.92
CA SER A 10 14.66 6.79 -4.49
C SER A 10 13.74 7.88 -3.98
N THR A 11 14.24 9.11 -3.91
CA THR A 11 13.43 10.29 -3.58
C THR A 11 12.32 10.57 -4.60
N SER A 12 12.49 10.15 -5.86
CA SER A 12 11.44 10.21 -6.90
C SER A 12 10.19 9.40 -6.56
N ASP A 13 10.29 8.47 -5.61
CA ASP A 13 9.20 7.57 -5.23
C ASP A 13 8.36 8.15 -4.08
N ALA A 14 8.81 9.24 -3.46
CA ALA A 14 8.19 9.81 -2.25
C ALA A 14 6.70 10.18 -2.46
N GLN A 15 6.37 10.86 -3.56
CA GLN A 15 4.98 11.21 -3.87
C GLN A 15 4.07 9.98 -4.05
N LYS A 16 4.62 8.88 -4.54
CA LYS A 16 3.84 7.67 -4.81
C LYS A 16 3.45 6.90 -3.57
N VAL A 17 4.17 7.07 -2.47
CA VAL A 17 3.86 6.42 -1.19
C VAL A 17 2.96 7.27 -0.28
N GLU A 18 2.74 8.53 -0.63
CA GLU A 18 1.94 9.46 0.15
C GLU A 18 0.54 8.93 0.52
N PRO A 19 -0.23 8.27 -0.39
CA PRO A 19 -1.54 7.71 -0.02
C PRO A 19 -1.45 6.59 1.03
N ALA A 20 -0.31 5.90 1.15
CA ALA A 20 -0.11 4.92 2.22
C ALA A 20 0.14 5.62 3.56
N ILE A 21 0.93 6.68 3.55
CA ILE A 21 1.22 7.47 4.75
C ILE A 21 -0.06 8.10 5.29
N GLN A 22 -0.85 8.73 4.42
CA GLN A 22 -2.10 9.39 4.79
C GLN A 22 -3.10 8.43 5.44
N ILE A 23 -3.34 7.26 4.84
CA ILE A 23 -4.27 6.30 5.43
C ILE A 23 -3.77 5.74 6.76
N LEU A 24 -2.47 5.53 6.94
CA LEU A 24 -1.89 5.13 8.22
C LEU A 24 -2.14 6.20 9.30
N GLN A 25 -1.93 7.47 8.95
CA GLN A 25 -2.19 8.60 9.85
C GLN A 25 -3.68 8.78 10.20
N GLU A 26 -4.60 8.57 9.22
CA GLU A 26 -6.04 8.57 9.46
C GLU A 26 -6.46 7.53 10.52
N PHE A 27 -5.73 6.42 10.61
CA PHE A 27 -5.93 5.37 11.61
C PHE A 27 -5.07 5.55 12.88
N ASN A 28 -4.37 6.70 13.03
CA ASN A 28 -3.45 6.98 14.13
C ASN A 28 -2.32 5.95 14.29
N VAL A 29 -1.88 5.35 13.19
CA VAL A 29 -0.72 4.46 13.15
C VAL A 29 0.54 5.29 12.96
N GLU A 30 1.51 5.14 13.86
CA GLU A 30 2.79 5.84 13.76
C GLU A 30 3.63 5.27 12.62
N VAL A 31 4.00 6.13 11.66
CA VAL A 31 4.73 5.76 10.45
C VAL A 31 6.04 6.51 10.32
N GLY A 32 7.12 5.78 10.04
CA GLY A 32 8.41 6.32 9.63
C GLY A 32 8.65 6.12 8.14
N VAL A 33 9.27 7.10 7.47
CA VAL A 33 9.56 7.04 6.03
C VAL A 33 11.06 7.19 5.79
N TYR A 34 11.65 6.24 5.05
CA TYR A 34 13.09 6.17 4.81
C TYR A 34 13.40 5.96 3.34
N CYS A 35 14.49 6.57 2.88
CA CYS A 35 14.95 6.40 1.49
C CYS A 35 16.30 5.68 1.49
N ILE A 36 16.29 4.37 1.19
CA ILE A 36 17.50 3.53 1.17
C ILE A 36 17.44 2.62 -0.06
N SER A 37 18.38 2.78 -0.97
CA SER A 37 18.46 1.97 -2.19
C SER A 37 19.14 0.61 -1.94
N ALA A 38 18.45 -0.48 -2.23
CA ALA A 38 19.04 -1.83 -2.16
C ALA A 38 20.24 -2.02 -3.08
N HIS A 39 20.27 -1.35 -4.24
CA HIS A 39 21.36 -1.47 -5.21
C HIS A 39 22.55 -0.56 -4.90
N ARG A 40 22.31 0.65 -4.35
CA ARG A 40 23.37 1.66 -4.15
C ARG A 40 23.93 1.69 -2.74
N ALA A 41 23.17 1.19 -1.76
CA ALA A 41 23.54 1.17 -0.35
C ALA A 41 23.13 -0.15 0.33
N PRO A 42 23.54 -1.33 -0.18
CA PRO A 42 23.10 -2.63 0.33
C PRO A 42 23.46 -2.83 1.81
N ASP A 43 24.66 -2.46 2.22
CA ASP A 43 25.11 -2.59 3.61
C ASP A 43 24.35 -1.65 4.55
N GLY A 44 24.04 -0.43 4.09
CA GLY A 44 23.21 0.53 4.81
C GLY A 44 21.80 -0.02 5.01
N LEU A 45 21.20 -0.64 4.00
CA LEU A 45 19.89 -1.27 4.10
C LEU A 45 19.92 -2.45 5.09
N LYS A 46 20.92 -3.31 5.00
CA LYS A 46 21.10 -4.45 5.92
C LYS A 46 21.22 -3.97 7.38
N HIS A 47 22.02 -2.93 7.62
CA HIS A 47 22.17 -2.33 8.94
C HIS A 47 20.86 -1.73 9.44
N PHE A 48 20.09 -1.06 8.57
CA PHE A 48 18.80 -0.48 8.91
C PHE A 48 17.76 -1.56 9.27
N VAL A 49 17.67 -2.63 8.47
CA VAL A 49 16.79 -3.78 8.77
C VAL A 49 17.16 -4.43 10.11
N LYS A 50 18.46 -4.56 10.40
CA LYS A 50 18.91 -5.03 11.72
C LYS A 50 18.42 -4.13 12.86
N LYS A 51 18.50 -2.82 12.70
CA LYS A 51 17.96 -1.87 13.72
C LYS A 51 16.46 -2.04 13.94
N ILE A 52 15.68 -2.26 12.87
CA ILE A 52 14.25 -2.56 12.96
C ILE A 52 14.03 -3.83 13.81
N ASN A 53 14.75 -4.90 13.50
CA ASN A 53 14.65 -6.16 14.25
C ASN A 53 15.01 -5.99 15.73
N ASP A 54 16.11 -5.29 16.01
CA ASP A 54 16.60 -5.06 17.38
C ASP A 54 15.65 -4.17 18.20
N SER A 55 14.89 -3.28 17.56
CA SER A 55 13.95 -2.38 18.24
C SER A 55 12.70 -3.09 18.75
N GLY A 56 12.21 -4.10 18.04
CA GLY A 56 10.99 -4.83 18.35
C GLY A 56 9.69 -4.03 18.28
N HIS A 57 9.73 -2.78 17.79
CA HIS A 57 8.58 -1.87 17.75
C HIS A 57 7.85 -1.84 16.41
N THR A 58 8.59 -2.07 15.32
CA THR A 58 8.01 -2.08 13.96
C THR A 58 7.24 -3.37 13.74
N LEU A 59 5.97 -3.24 13.39
CA LEU A 59 5.03 -4.37 13.19
C LEU A 59 4.88 -4.74 11.72
N VAL A 60 5.08 -3.77 10.81
CA VAL A 60 4.98 -3.98 9.35
C VAL A 60 5.95 -3.07 8.62
N ILE A 61 6.55 -3.57 7.54
CA ILE A 61 7.37 -2.79 6.62
C ILE A 61 6.65 -2.70 5.28
N ILE A 62 6.49 -1.48 4.73
CA ILE A 62 6.06 -1.26 3.36
C ILE A 62 7.30 -0.90 2.54
N ALA A 63 7.65 -1.73 1.57
CA ALA A 63 8.80 -1.52 0.71
C ALA A 63 8.34 -1.18 -0.71
N ALA A 64 8.53 0.09 -1.13
CA ALA A 64 8.11 0.57 -2.44
C ALA A 64 9.30 0.68 -3.39
N ALA A 65 9.17 0.10 -4.57
CA ALA A 65 10.20 0.16 -5.60
C ALA A 65 9.62 0.01 -7.02
N GLY A 66 10.28 0.64 -7.98
CA GLY A 66 10.01 0.48 -9.41
C GLY A 66 11.15 -0.23 -10.13
N LYS A 67 10.98 -0.45 -11.43
CA LYS A 67 11.98 -1.08 -12.29
C LYS A 67 12.39 -2.47 -11.76
N SER A 68 13.69 -2.74 -11.67
CA SER A 68 14.26 -3.95 -11.05
C SER A 68 14.11 -3.86 -9.51
N ALA A 69 12.93 -4.19 -9.02
CA ALA A 69 12.46 -3.90 -7.66
C ALA A 69 12.99 -4.90 -6.62
N ALA A 70 14.31 -4.91 -6.40
CA ALA A 70 14.94 -5.81 -5.44
C ALA A 70 14.67 -5.47 -3.97
N LEU A 71 14.27 -4.22 -3.67
CA LEU A 71 14.17 -3.71 -2.31
C LEU A 71 13.29 -4.57 -1.38
N PRO A 72 12.05 -4.95 -1.74
CA PRO A 72 11.19 -5.74 -0.83
C PRO A 72 11.75 -7.12 -0.53
N GLY A 73 12.29 -7.82 -1.53
CA GLY A 73 12.89 -9.14 -1.37
C GLY A 73 14.14 -9.12 -0.49
N VAL A 74 15.00 -8.09 -0.67
CA VAL A 74 16.20 -7.90 0.16
C VAL A 74 15.81 -7.64 1.62
N ILE A 75 14.79 -6.81 1.87
CA ILE A 75 14.30 -6.56 3.22
C ILE A 75 13.72 -7.84 3.82
N ALA A 76 12.83 -8.53 3.09
CA ALA A 76 12.15 -9.74 3.57
C ALA A 76 13.13 -10.87 3.92
N SER A 77 14.27 -10.96 3.23
CA SER A 77 15.32 -11.93 3.55
C SER A 77 16.06 -11.66 4.87
N GLY A 78 15.94 -10.44 5.42
CA GLY A 78 16.66 -10.00 6.62
C GLY A 78 15.78 -9.82 7.86
N THR A 79 14.48 -10.10 7.79
CA THR A 79 13.55 -9.86 8.90
C THR A 79 12.42 -10.88 8.94
N ILE A 80 11.83 -11.07 10.13
CA ILE A 80 10.57 -11.79 10.33
C ILE A 80 9.37 -10.82 10.37
N VAL A 81 9.61 -9.52 10.38
CA VAL A 81 8.55 -8.51 10.30
C VAL A 81 7.86 -8.64 8.93
N PRO A 82 6.51 -8.68 8.86
CA PRO A 82 5.78 -8.73 7.60
C PRO A 82 6.21 -7.62 6.63
N VAL A 83 6.55 -7.99 5.38
CA VAL A 83 6.93 -7.05 4.33
C VAL A 83 5.85 -6.97 3.28
N ILE A 84 5.35 -5.76 3.05
CA ILE A 84 4.41 -5.44 1.98
C ILE A 84 5.20 -4.83 0.82
N GLY A 85 5.15 -5.46 -0.34
CA GLY A 85 5.71 -4.95 -1.58
C GLY A 85 4.74 -4.02 -2.29
N LEU A 86 5.16 -2.78 -2.54
CA LEU A 86 4.42 -1.80 -3.34
C LEU A 86 5.16 -1.56 -4.66
N PRO A 87 4.73 -2.22 -5.75
CA PRO A 87 5.32 -2.00 -7.06
C PRO A 87 4.94 -0.62 -7.61
N LEU A 88 5.93 0.12 -8.11
CA LEU A 88 5.74 1.47 -8.62
C LEU A 88 5.77 1.49 -10.15
N GLY A 89 4.75 2.10 -10.76
CA GLY A 89 4.61 2.35 -12.18
C GLY A 89 5.42 3.56 -12.67
N GLY A 90 5.06 4.06 -13.88
CA GLY A 90 5.75 5.18 -14.52
C GLY A 90 7.10 4.78 -15.13
N THR A 91 7.26 3.51 -15.48
CA THR A 91 8.41 2.91 -16.16
C THR A 91 7.99 2.46 -17.57
N PRO A 92 8.95 2.17 -18.48
CA PRO A 92 8.63 1.68 -19.82
C PRO A 92 7.73 0.43 -19.86
N LEU A 93 7.78 -0.42 -18.84
CA LEU A 93 6.95 -1.61 -18.71
C LEU A 93 5.75 -1.40 -17.78
N SER A 94 5.43 -0.14 -17.45
CA SER A 94 4.26 0.25 -16.64
C SER A 94 4.21 -0.38 -15.24
N GLY A 95 5.37 -0.70 -14.65
CA GLY A 95 5.49 -1.30 -13.32
C GLY A 95 5.31 -2.81 -13.26
N LYS A 96 5.06 -3.49 -14.39
CA LYS A 96 4.92 -4.96 -14.44
C LYS A 96 6.21 -5.65 -14.00
N GLU A 97 7.37 -5.12 -14.40
CA GLU A 97 8.68 -5.60 -13.98
C GLU A 97 8.88 -5.53 -12.46
N ALA A 98 8.38 -4.45 -11.84
CA ALA A 98 8.43 -4.31 -10.39
C ALA A 98 7.47 -5.30 -9.71
N LEU A 99 6.25 -5.44 -10.23
CA LEU A 99 5.26 -6.40 -9.72
C LEU A 99 5.81 -7.83 -9.76
N TYR A 100 6.34 -8.28 -10.89
CA TYR A 100 6.90 -9.63 -11.01
C TYR A 100 8.11 -9.82 -10.08
N SER A 101 9.00 -8.82 -9.97
CA SER A 101 10.16 -8.89 -9.06
C SER A 101 9.76 -9.08 -7.58
N MET A 102 8.58 -8.61 -7.18
CA MET A 102 8.09 -8.70 -5.81
C MET A 102 7.24 -9.95 -5.55
N THR A 103 6.58 -10.48 -6.59
CA THR A 103 5.71 -11.66 -6.46
C THR A 103 6.44 -12.98 -6.67
N GLU A 104 7.46 -13.01 -7.54
CA GLU A 104 8.26 -14.20 -7.86
C GLU A 104 9.39 -14.44 -6.82
N MET A 105 9.01 -14.48 -5.54
CA MET A 105 9.94 -14.69 -4.45
C MET A 105 10.20 -16.19 -4.22
N PRO A 106 11.44 -16.59 -3.86
CA PRO A 106 11.75 -17.98 -3.55
C PRO A 106 11.06 -18.44 -2.27
N PRO A 107 10.79 -19.77 -2.13
CA PRO A 107 10.26 -20.33 -0.89
C PRO A 107 11.08 -19.92 0.33
N GLY A 108 10.41 -19.48 1.40
CA GLY A 108 11.04 -19.04 2.65
C GLY A 108 11.24 -17.52 2.77
N VAL A 109 11.05 -16.77 1.69
CA VAL A 109 11.17 -15.28 1.71
C VAL A 109 9.90 -14.63 1.13
N PRO A 110 8.77 -14.67 1.83
CA PRO A 110 7.51 -14.13 1.32
C PRO A 110 7.49 -12.60 1.33
N VAL A 111 6.88 -12.01 0.28
CA VAL A 111 6.52 -10.59 0.19
C VAL A 111 5.03 -10.48 -0.14
N ALA A 112 4.25 -9.81 0.71
CA ALA A 112 2.83 -9.57 0.49
C ALA A 112 2.64 -8.42 -0.51
N THR A 113 2.57 -8.72 -1.81
CA THR A 113 2.58 -7.69 -2.86
C THR A 113 1.17 -7.17 -3.16
N VAL A 114 1.01 -5.84 -3.19
CA VAL A 114 -0.21 -5.15 -3.64
C VAL A 114 -0.15 -4.79 -5.13
N GLY A 115 -1.24 -4.23 -5.68
CA GLY A 115 -1.27 -3.78 -7.07
C GLY A 115 -0.29 -2.64 -7.36
N ILE A 116 0.05 -2.44 -8.64
CA ILE A 116 0.93 -1.35 -9.09
C ILE A 116 0.32 -0.01 -8.68
N ASP A 117 1.14 0.87 -8.09
CA ASP A 117 0.79 2.19 -7.55
C ASP A 117 -0.36 2.17 -6.51
N ALA A 118 -0.69 0.99 -5.96
CA ALA A 118 -1.78 0.82 -5.00
C ALA A 118 -1.33 1.17 -3.55
N ALA A 119 -0.75 2.35 -3.36
CA ALA A 119 -0.17 2.78 -2.09
C ALA A 119 -1.18 2.79 -0.94
N LYS A 120 -2.42 3.27 -1.17
CA LYS A 120 -3.47 3.24 -0.15
C LYS A 120 -3.79 1.82 0.31
N ASN A 121 -3.81 0.85 -0.61
CA ASN A 121 -4.02 -0.55 -0.27
C ASN A 121 -2.83 -1.16 0.50
N ALA A 122 -1.60 -0.71 0.25
CA ALA A 122 -0.45 -1.11 1.06
C ALA A 122 -0.60 -0.63 2.52
N GLY A 123 -1.03 0.62 2.73
CA GLY A 123 -1.35 1.16 4.05
C GLY A 123 -2.49 0.41 4.73
N LEU A 124 -3.60 0.15 4.03
CA LEU A 124 -4.72 -0.61 4.56
C LEU A 124 -4.35 -2.06 4.91
N LEU A 125 -3.48 -2.69 4.11
CA LEU A 125 -2.99 -4.04 4.42
C LEU A 125 -2.13 -4.03 5.69
N ALA A 126 -1.26 -3.02 5.87
CA ALA A 126 -0.49 -2.86 7.09
C ALA A 126 -1.41 -2.68 8.31
N ILE A 127 -2.44 -1.83 8.22
CA ILE A 127 -3.43 -1.65 9.28
C ILE A 127 -4.15 -2.97 9.60
N ARG A 128 -4.54 -3.75 8.58
CA ARG A 128 -5.18 -5.07 8.76
C ARG A 128 -4.29 -6.05 9.52
N ILE A 129 -2.99 -6.07 9.20
CA ILE A 129 -2.03 -6.94 9.90
C ILE A 129 -1.96 -6.54 11.38
N ILE A 130 -1.86 -5.24 11.68
CA ILE A 130 -1.79 -4.75 13.06
C ILE A 130 -3.11 -4.98 13.80
N ALA A 131 -4.24 -4.82 13.12
CA ALA A 131 -5.58 -4.99 13.67
C ALA A 131 -5.87 -6.43 14.16
N THR A 132 -5.08 -7.43 13.74
CA THR A 132 -5.17 -8.80 14.30
C THR A 132 -4.84 -8.86 15.79
N GLN A 133 -4.14 -7.83 16.31
CA GLN A 133 -3.72 -7.73 17.71
C GLN A 133 -4.24 -6.47 18.41
N VAL A 134 -4.80 -5.49 17.65
CA VAL A 134 -5.26 -4.20 18.17
C VAL A 134 -6.73 -4.00 17.81
N SER A 135 -7.63 -4.26 18.76
CA SER A 135 -9.09 -4.24 18.55
C SER A 135 -9.62 -2.88 18.09
N ASP A 136 -9.04 -1.77 18.55
CA ASP A 136 -9.47 -0.43 18.12
C ASP A 136 -9.24 -0.20 16.63
N LEU A 137 -8.15 -0.74 16.07
CA LEU A 137 -7.90 -0.70 14.63
C LEU A 137 -8.88 -1.59 13.85
N ALA A 138 -9.24 -2.76 14.40
CA ALA A 138 -10.26 -3.62 13.80
C ALA A 138 -11.61 -2.91 13.69
N LEU A 139 -12.09 -2.30 14.78
CA LEU A 139 -13.31 -1.49 14.79
C LEU A 139 -13.22 -0.27 13.85
N GLY A 140 -12.03 0.33 13.74
CA GLY A 140 -11.78 1.41 12.79
C GLY A 140 -11.93 0.94 11.35
N LEU A 141 -11.42 -0.24 11.01
CA LEU A 141 -11.55 -0.84 9.68
C LEU A 141 -13.00 -1.19 9.34
N GLU A 142 -13.78 -1.74 10.29
CA GLU A 142 -15.21 -2.02 10.09
C GLU A 142 -15.95 -0.73 9.68
N ARG A 143 -15.81 0.34 10.45
CA ARG A 143 -16.40 1.66 10.13
C ARG A 143 -15.93 2.22 8.80
N TYR A 144 -14.65 2.03 8.46
CA TYR A 144 -14.11 2.45 7.18
C TYR A 144 -14.79 1.73 6.00
N TYR A 145 -15.01 0.40 6.10
CA TYR A 145 -15.68 -0.37 5.06
C TYR A 145 -17.17 -0.08 4.97
N GLU A 146 -17.86 0.13 6.08
CA GLU A 146 -19.26 0.57 6.10
C GLU A 146 -19.41 1.90 5.34
N ASN A 147 -18.52 2.86 5.58
CA ASN A 147 -18.51 4.14 4.87
C ASN A 147 -18.23 3.99 3.37
N LEU A 148 -17.34 3.07 2.97
CA LEU A 148 -17.09 2.79 1.55
C LEU A 148 -18.34 2.20 0.88
N ALA A 149 -19.00 1.24 1.54
CA ALA A 149 -20.23 0.63 1.03
C ALA A 149 -21.34 1.68 0.87
N LYS A 150 -21.54 2.53 1.88
CA LYS A 150 -22.53 3.62 1.83
C LYS A 150 -22.28 4.57 0.65
N LYS A 151 -21.03 5.05 0.48
CA LYS A 151 -20.67 5.92 -0.64
C LYS A 151 -20.90 5.25 -2.00
N SER A 152 -20.62 3.94 -2.12
CA SER A 152 -20.87 3.20 -3.35
C SER A 152 -22.36 3.12 -3.69
N LEU A 153 -23.23 2.92 -2.69
CA LEU A 153 -24.68 2.89 -2.88
C LEU A 153 -25.23 4.27 -3.25
N GLU A 154 -24.75 5.34 -2.62
CA GLU A 154 -25.12 6.72 -2.95
C GLU A 154 -24.78 7.07 -4.41
N VAL A 155 -23.60 6.67 -4.88
CA VAL A 155 -23.20 6.83 -6.30
C VAL A 155 -24.12 6.03 -7.22
N ASN A 156 -24.47 4.79 -6.84
CA ASN A 156 -25.40 3.97 -7.63
C ASN A 156 -26.77 4.64 -7.78
N GLU A 157 -27.33 5.22 -6.72
CA GLU A 157 -28.60 5.96 -6.76
C GLU A 157 -28.50 7.19 -7.68
N GLN A 158 -27.42 7.96 -7.59
CA GLN A 158 -27.19 9.12 -8.46
C GLN A 158 -27.13 8.73 -9.94
N ILE A 159 -26.37 7.68 -10.27
CA ILE A 159 -26.30 7.17 -11.65
C ILE A 159 -27.66 6.70 -12.12
N HIS A 160 -28.40 5.96 -11.27
CA HIS A 160 -29.73 5.48 -11.63
C HIS A 160 -30.69 6.63 -11.94
N MET A 161 -30.74 7.68 -11.11
CA MET A 161 -31.55 8.87 -11.34
C MET A 161 -31.17 9.60 -12.64
N GLN A 162 -29.88 9.82 -12.87
CA GLN A 162 -29.38 10.49 -14.08
C GLN A 162 -29.82 9.78 -15.39
N TYR A 163 -29.77 8.45 -15.38
CA TYR A 163 -30.18 7.67 -16.56
C TYR A 163 -31.68 7.50 -16.70
N ALA A 164 -32.45 7.58 -15.61
CA ALA A 164 -33.91 7.60 -15.63
C ALA A 164 -34.47 8.92 -16.23
N GLU A 165 -33.89 10.06 -15.86
CA GLU A 165 -34.24 11.38 -16.39
C GLU A 165 -33.95 11.48 -17.88
N ASN A 166 -32.81 10.98 -18.36
CA ASN A 166 -32.45 10.96 -19.76
C ASN A 166 -33.42 10.12 -20.62
N ARG A 167 -33.96 9.02 -20.09
CA ARG A 167 -34.97 8.22 -20.78
C ARG A 167 -36.31 8.94 -20.92
N SER A 168 -36.67 9.79 -19.97
CA SER A 168 -37.92 10.57 -20.02
C SER A 168 -37.82 11.76 -21.00
N SER A 169 -36.62 12.34 -21.16
CA SER A 169 -36.40 13.45 -22.09
C SER A 169 -36.37 13.03 -23.57
N ASP A 170 -35.90 11.82 -23.87
CA ASP A 170 -35.86 11.30 -25.24
C ASP A 170 -37.26 10.92 -25.80
N HIS A 171 -38.26 10.73 -24.94
CA HIS A 171 -39.63 10.42 -25.38
C HIS A 171 -40.42 11.64 -25.83
N PHE A 172 -40.00 12.87 -25.51
CA PHE A 172 -40.68 14.12 -25.90
C PHE A 172 -40.13 14.76 -27.17
N GLN A 173 -39.07 14.24 -27.79
CA GLN A 173 -38.51 14.77 -29.04
C GLN A 173 -38.86 13.97 -30.30
N LYS A 174 -39.77 12.98 -30.21
CA LYS A 174 -40.24 12.17 -31.35
C LYS A 174 -41.77 12.22 -31.51
N VAL A 175 -42.34 13.46 -31.53
CA VAL A 175 -43.71 13.70 -32.04
C VAL A 175 -43.67 14.90 -32.95
#